data_a04eea9110811babb373ebf01d308ed5
#
_entry.id   a04eea9110811babb373ebf01d308ed5
#
_cell.length_a   1.000
_cell.length_b   1.000
_cell.length_c   1.000
_cell.angle_alpha   90.00
_cell.angle_beta   90.00
_cell.angle_gamma   90.00
#
_symmetry.space_group_name_H-M   'P 1'
#
loop_
_entity.id
_entity.type
_entity.pdbx_description
1 polymer ?
#
loop_
_entity_poly.entity_id
_entity_poly.type
_entity_poly.pdbx_seq_one_letter_code
_entity_poly.pdbx_strand_id
1 'polypeptide(L)'
;MARLNLRLPENAPGRLFVDETCIDCDTCRQMAPEIYGETRGLSYVMRQPESPDEKRRALQALVACPTASIGGGKGAEVREALATFPQRIHGPVHDCGLRAESSFGATSYLVLRGGGNVLIDSPRAAGPLLDRIEALGGARLLFLTHRDDVADHARLRARLGCDRVLHRADLSRDTREVEVKL
;
A
#
# COMPACT_ATOMS: atom_id res chain seq x y z
N MET A 1 -4.33 -9.59 10.15
CA MET A 1 -3.10 -9.50 10.96
C MET A 1 -2.37 -10.83 10.92
N ALA A 2 -1.06 -10.81 10.71
CA ALA A 2 -0.23 -12.02 10.64
C ALA A 2 -0.42 -12.92 11.88
N ARG A 3 -0.41 -14.21 11.65
CA ARG A 3 -0.68 -15.24 12.66
C ARG A 3 0.59 -16.06 12.94
N LEU A 4 1.04 -16.06 14.18
CA LEU A 4 2.29 -16.72 14.56
C LEU A 4 2.27 -18.25 14.33
N ASN A 5 1.12 -18.86 14.46
CA ASN A 5 0.93 -20.30 14.17
C ASN A 5 0.99 -20.66 12.67
N LEU A 6 0.94 -19.67 11.79
CA LEU A 6 1.12 -19.81 10.34
C LEU A 6 2.45 -19.22 9.86
N ARG A 7 3.37 -18.90 10.77
CA ARG A 7 4.70 -18.39 10.45
C ARG A 7 5.41 -19.38 9.51
N LEU A 8 5.93 -18.87 8.39
CA LEU A 8 6.74 -19.66 7.47
C LEU A 8 8.03 -20.15 8.13
N PRO A 9 8.41 -21.43 7.96
CA PRO A 9 9.65 -21.98 8.56
C PRO A 9 10.90 -21.36 7.98
N GLU A 10 10.87 -20.81 6.77
CA GLU A 10 11.97 -20.13 6.11
C GLU A 10 12.35 -18.79 6.73
N ASN A 11 11.46 -18.18 7.52
CA ASN A 11 11.80 -16.91 8.19
C ASN A 11 12.99 -17.05 9.13
N ALA A 12 13.95 -16.11 9.02
CA ALA A 12 15.03 -15.99 9.98
C ALA A 12 14.50 -15.89 11.42
N PRO A 13 15.18 -16.49 12.40
CA PRO A 13 14.81 -16.38 13.81
C PRO A 13 14.68 -14.92 14.25
N GLY A 14 13.64 -14.60 15.01
CA GLY A 14 13.41 -13.25 15.53
C GLY A 14 11.95 -12.82 15.51
N ARG A 15 11.73 -11.52 15.75
CA ARG A 15 10.39 -10.95 15.95
C ARG A 15 9.61 -10.80 14.66
N LEU A 16 10.27 -10.28 13.61
CA LEU A 16 9.65 -10.06 12.31
C LEU A 16 9.48 -11.39 11.58
N PHE A 17 8.33 -11.60 10.95
CA PHE A 17 8.05 -12.81 10.18
C PHE A 17 6.97 -12.57 9.12
N VAL A 18 6.92 -13.42 8.12
CA VAL A 18 5.82 -13.55 7.16
C VAL A 18 5.08 -14.85 7.44
N ASP A 19 3.76 -14.86 7.29
CA ASP A 19 2.95 -16.05 7.43
C ASP A 19 2.40 -16.57 6.08
N GLU A 20 1.79 -17.75 6.10
CA GLU A 20 1.25 -18.45 4.93
C GLU A 20 0.14 -17.71 4.17
N THR A 21 -0.37 -16.59 4.70
CA THR A 21 -1.37 -15.77 4.01
C THR A 21 -0.77 -14.80 3.00
N CYS A 22 0.56 -14.85 2.78
CA CYS A 22 1.25 -14.10 1.74
C CYS A 22 0.71 -14.45 0.35
N ILE A 23 0.46 -13.44 -0.48
CA ILE A 23 -0.02 -13.60 -1.87
C ILE A 23 1.06 -13.31 -2.91
N ASP A 24 2.32 -13.25 -2.51
CA ASP A 24 3.47 -13.01 -3.39
C ASP A 24 3.40 -11.70 -4.22
N CYS A 25 2.82 -10.65 -3.67
CA CYS A 25 2.66 -9.36 -4.35
C CYS A 25 3.96 -8.53 -4.46
N ASP A 26 5.08 -9.02 -3.98
CA ASP A 26 6.42 -8.41 -4.02
C ASP A 26 6.60 -7.09 -3.24
N THR A 27 5.57 -6.47 -2.73
CA THR A 27 5.62 -5.16 -2.04
C THR A 27 6.73 -5.07 -0.99
N CYS A 28 6.87 -6.08 -0.14
CA CYS A 28 7.86 -6.06 0.94
C CYS A 28 9.30 -6.17 0.43
N ARG A 29 9.54 -6.95 -0.63
CA ARG A 29 10.85 -7.10 -1.26
C ARG A 29 11.28 -5.83 -1.99
N GLN A 30 10.33 -5.10 -2.59
CA GLN A 30 10.61 -3.78 -3.20
C GLN A 30 10.95 -2.72 -2.15
N MET A 31 10.27 -2.73 -0.99
CA MET A 31 10.45 -1.72 0.06
C MET A 31 11.68 -1.97 0.94
N ALA A 32 12.02 -3.23 1.20
CA ALA A 32 13.15 -3.63 2.04
C ALA A 32 13.81 -4.92 1.51
N PRO A 33 14.47 -4.85 0.33
CA PRO A 33 15.05 -6.01 -0.35
C PRO A 33 16.16 -6.71 0.45
N GLU A 34 16.78 -6.03 1.38
CA GLU A 34 17.80 -6.61 2.28
C GLU A 34 17.18 -7.39 3.45
N ILE A 35 15.87 -7.28 3.69
CA ILE A 35 15.16 -7.94 4.79
C ILE A 35 14.27 -9.06 4.26
N TYR A 36 13.59 -8.84 3.13
CA TYR A 36 12.63 -9.78 2.58
C TYR A 36 13.15 -10.44 1.31
N GLY A 37 13.04 -11.76 1.24
CA GLY A 37 13.31 -12.57 0.06
C GLY A 37 12.06 -13.32 -0.42
N GLU A 38 12.22 -14.10 -1.47
CA GLU A 38 11.20 -14.98 -2.04
C GLU A 38 11.64 -16.44 -1.93
N THR A 39 10.69 -17.31 -1.62
CA THR A 39 10.83 -18.77 -1.69
C THR A 39 9.48 -19.40 -2.01
N ARG A 40 9.44 -20.28 -3.00
CA ARG A 40 8.24 -21.06 -3.41
C ARG A 40 6.99 -20.19 -3.67
N GLY A 41 7.16 -18.98 -4.20
CA GLY A 41 6.06 -18.06 -4.48
C GLY A 41 5.52 -17.37 -3.21
N LEU A 42 6.30 -17.28 -2.15
CA LEU A 42 5.96 -16.54 -0.94
C LEU A 42 7.13 -15.67 -0.51
N SER A 43 6.86 -14.49 0.02
CA SER A 43 7.89 -13.70 0.67
C SER A 43 8.21 -14.25 2.06
N TYR A 44 9.46 -14.12 2.50
CA TYR A 44 9.90 -14.48 3.85
C TYR A 44 10.92 -13.49 4.38
N VAL A 45 11.19 -13.50 5.66
CA VAL A 45 12.24 -12.67 6.30
C VAL A 45 13.58 -13.41 6.20
N MET A 46 14.50 -12.90 5.37
CA MET A 46 15.85 -13.45 5.21
C MET A 46 16.73 -13.20 6.43
N ARG A 47 16.61 -12.02 7.03
CA ARG A 47 17.30 -11.64 8.27
C ARG A 47 16.48 -10.58 9.02
N GLN A 48 16.70 -10.47 10.31
CA GLN A 48 16.07 -9.40 11.10
C GLN A 48 16.73 -8.04 10.81
N PRO A 49 15.97 -6.94 10.81
CA PRO A 49 16.52 -5.61 10.62
C PRO A 49 17.37 -5.19 11.82
N GLU A 50 18.55 -4.65 11.57
CA GLU A 50 19.52 -4.25 12.61
C GLU A 50 19.57 -2.73 12.79
N SER A 51 19.73 -1.99 11.68
CA SER A 51 19.80 -0.53 11.71
C SER A 51 18.43 0.14 11.88
N PRO A 52 18.38 1.38 12.37
CA PRO A 52 17.12 2.14 12.44
C PRO A 52 16.43 2.30 11.08
N ASP A 53 17.20 2.47 10.00
CA ASP A 53 16.67 2.60 8.64
C ASP A 53 16.07 1.31 8.13
N GLU A 54 16.72 0.18 8.32
CA GLU A 54 16.17 -1.14 7.99
C GLU A 54 14.90 -1.43 8.77
N LYS A 55 14.88 -1.12 10.09
CA LYS A 55 13.68 -1.27 10.92
C LYS A 55 12.52 -0.44 10.38
N ARG A 56 12.78 0.82 9.99
CA ARG A 56 11.78 1.70 9.41
C ARG A 56 11.22 1.12 8.12
N ARG A 57 12.07 0.70 7.16
CA ARG A 57 11.64 0.12 5.87
C ARG A 57 10.91 -1.20 6.05
N ALA A 58 11.38 -2.07 6.94
CA ALA A 58 10.72 -3.34 7.25
C ALA A 58 9.32 -3.13 7.85
N LEU A 59 9.13 -2.12 8.69
CA LEU A 59 7.82 -1.76 9.26
C LEU A 59 6.93 -1.03 8.25
N GLN A 60 7.50 -0.25 7.34
CA GLN A 60 6.76 0.30 6.20
C GLN A 60 6.21 -0.83 5.32
N ALA A 61 7.02 -1.85 5.02
CA ALA A 61 6.57 -3.04 4.30
C ALA A 61 5.46 -3.80 5.06
N LEU A 62 5.54 -3.88 6.39
CA LEU A 62 4.50 -4.50 7.22
C LEU A 62 3.15 -3.77 7.08
N VAL A 63 3.12 -2.44 7.15
CA VAL A 63 1.87 -1.67 7.02
C VAL A 63 1.36 -1.61 5.58
N ALA A 64 2.27 -1.71 4.60
CA ALA A 64 1.95 -1.74 3.19
C ALA A 64 1.39 -3.10 2.73
N CYS A 65 1.70 -4.18 3.44
CA CYS A 65 1.28 -5.53 3.07
C CYS A 65 -0.25 -5.62 2.87
N PRO A 66 -0.73 -6.02 1.67
CA PRO A 66 -2.15 -6.01 1.34
C PRO A 66 -2.96 -7.00 2.19
N THR A 67 -2.39 -8.16 2.48
CA THR A 67 -3.01 -9.24 3.27
C THR A 67 -2.68 -9.17 4.76
N ALA A 68 -1.84 -8.20 5.18
CA ALA A 68 -1.32 -8.10 6.54
C ALA A 68 -0.62 -9.39 7.02
N SER A 69 0.07 -10.09 6.11
CA SER A 69 0.81 -11.34 6.35
C SER A 69 2.18 -11.14 7.03
N ILE A 70 2.59 -9.88 7.27
CA ILE A 70 3.84 -9.57 7.97
C ILE A 70 3.53 -9.26 9.42
N GLY A 71 4.18 -10.00 10.34
CA GLY A 71 4.00 -9.88 11.78
C GLY A 71 5.25 -9.39 12.51
N GLY A 72 5.11 -9.12 13.81
CA GLY A 72 6.21 -8.74 14.70
C GLY A 72 6.36 -7.24 14.96
N GLY A 73 5.55 -6.37 14.35
CA GLY A 73 5.51 -4.94 14.70
C GLY A 73 4.82 -4.69 16.04
N LYS A 74 5.31 -3.72 16.82
CA LYS A 74 4.65 -3.23 18.03
C LYS A 74 3.77 -2.02 17.71
N GLY A 75 2.71 -1.80 18.49
CA GLY A 75 1.71 -0.80 18.22
C GLY A 75 2.24 0.62 17.95
N ALA A 76 3.25 1.10 18.73
CA ALA A 76 3.86 2.41 18.49
C ALA A 76 4.67 2.44 17.18
N GLU A 77 5.53 1.44 16.96
CA GLU A 77 6.36 1.32 15.76
C GLU A 77 5.52 1.23 14.48
N VAL A 78 4.42 0.48 14.53
CA VAL A 78 3.47 0.36 13.40
C VAL A 78 2.79 1.69 13.11
N ARG A 79 2.37 2.45 14.14
CA ARG A 79 1.80 3.79 13.95
C ARG A 79 2.80 4.78 13.35
N GLU A 80 4.05 4.74 13.80
CA GLU A 80 5.12 5.56 13.24
C GLU A 80 5.38 5.23 11.77
N ALA A 81 5.47 3.94 11.40
CA ALA A 81 5.62 3.51 10.03
C ALA A 81 4.43 3.95 9.16
N LEU A 82 3.20 3.78 9.65
CA LEU A 82 2.00 4.23 8.96
C LEU A 82 2.00 5.76 8.74
N ALA A 83 2.48 6.52 9.72
CA ALA A 83 2.55 7.97 9.64
C ALA A 83 3.58 8.48 8.60
N THR A 84 4.44 7.64 8.04
CA THR A 84 5.35 8.05 6.95
C THR A 84 4.65 8.17 5.60
N PHE A 85 3.47 7.59 5.41
CA PHE A 85 2.73 7.63 4.15
C PHE A 85 1.67 8.75 4.12
N PRO A 86 1.47 9.41 2.96
CA PRO A 86 2.18 9.23 1.69
C PRO A 86 3.65 9.66 1.79
N GLN A 87 4.56 8.81 1.34
CA GLN A 87 6.00 9.06 1.40
C GLN A 87 6.49 9.65 0.08
N ARG A 88 7.17 10.80 0.15
CA ARG A 88 7.78 11.40 -1.04
C ARG A 88 8.83 10.48 -1.65
N ILE A 89 8.71 10.21 -2.96
CA ILE A 89 9.66 9.43 -3.74
C ILE A 89 10.59 10.37 -4.52
N HIS A 90 10.00 11.22 -5.37
CA HIS A 90 10.73 12.15 -6.21
C HIS A 90 9.86 13.34 -6.61
N GLY A 91 10.40 14.56 -6.58
CA GLY A 91 9.66 15.76 -6.95
C GLY A 91 8.31 15.85 -6.23
N PRO A 92 7.19 15.97 -6.97
CA PRO A 92 5.84 16.02 -6.40
C PRO A 92 5.22 14.64 -6.14
N VAL A 93 5.90 13.54 -6.47
CA VAL A 93 5.35 12.18 -6.42
C VAL A 93 5.56 11.55 -5.06
N HIS A 94 4.48 11.02 -4.48
CA HIS A 94 4.47 10.33 -3.19
C HIS A 94 3.86 8.94 -3.34
N ASP A 95 4.49 7.92 -2.75
CA ASP A 95 3.92 6.58 -2.59
C ASP A 95 2.87 6.61 -1.46
N CYS A 96 1.65 6.15 -1.73
CA CYS A 96 0.58 6.05 -0.72
C CYS A 96 0.81 4.93 0.28
N GLY A 97 1.67 3.97 0.00
CA GLY A 97 2.15 2.93 0.90
C GLY A 97 1.17 1.80 1.18
N LEU A 98 -0.08 2.08 1.44
CA LEU A 98 -1.06 1.07 1.83
C LEU A 98 -1.64 0.35 0.60
N ARG A 99 -1.19 -0.87 0.37
CA ARG A 99 -1.67 -1.69 -0.74
C ARG A 99 -2.99 -2.39 -0.38
N ALA A 100 -3.81 -2.68 -1.39
CA ALA A 100 -5.06 -3.41 -1.24
C ALA A 100 -4.94 -4.84 -1.75
N GLU A 101 -5.55 -5.79 -1.05
CA GLU A 101 -5.58 -7.20 -1.45
C GLU A 101 -6.35 -7.40 -2.77
N SER A 102 -7.47 -6.69 -2.92
CA SER A 102 -8.31 -6.75 -4.13
C SER A 102 -7.65 -6.18 -5.39
N SER A 103 -6.54 -5.43 -5.25
CA SER A 103 -5.69 -4.99 -6.36
C SER A 103 -4.34 -5.70 -6.36
N PHE A 104 -4.26 -6.88 -5.79
CA PHE A 104 -3.06 -7.73 -5.70
C PHE A 104 -1.79 -6.99 -5.24
N GLY A 105 -1.95 -5.97 -4.40
CA GLY A 105 -0.82 -5.18 -3.90
C GLY A 105 -0.32 -4.09 -4.86
N ALA A 106 -1.11 -3.68 -5.83
CA ALA A 106 -0.77 -2.58 -6.74
C ALA A 106 -0.35 -1.31 -6.01
N THR A 107 0.63 -0.61 -6.56
CA THR A 107 1.16 0.64 -6.01
C THR A 107 0.31 1.82 -6.44
N SER A 108 -0.03 2.68 -5.49
CA SER A 108 -0.75 3.92 -5.75
C SER A 108 0.10 5.14 -5.40
N TYR A 109 -0.10 6.23 -6.15
CA TYR A 109 0.71 7.44 -5.99
C TYR A 109 -0.16 8.68 -5.82
N LEU A 110 0.26 9.59 -4.92
CA LEU A 110 -0.27 10.94 -4.82
C LEU A 110 0.72 11.90 -5.51
N VAL A 111 0.25 12.63 -6.52
CA VAL A 111 1.03 13.65 -7.23
C VAL A 111 0.54 15.03 -6.82
N LEU A 112 1.39 15.79 -6.11
CA LEU A 112 1.07 17.15 -5.66
C LEU A 112 1.26 18.14 -6.81
N ARG A 113 0.23 18.98 -7.06
CA ARG A 113 0.28 19.98 -8.15
C ARG A 113 -0.63 21.18 -7.88
N GLY A 114 -0.24 22.35 -8.42
CA GLY A 114 -0.95 23.62 -8.18
C GLY A 114 -2.39 23.67 -8.71
N GLY A 115 -2.76 22.83 -9.69
CA GLY A 115 -4.14 22.72 -10.22
C GLY A 115 -5.02 21.69 -9.52
N GLY A 116 -4.61 21.20 -8.35
CA GLY A 116 -5.25 20.12 -7.60
C GLY A 116 -4.50 18.79 -7.78
N ASN A 117 -4.30 18.07 -6.68
CA ASN A 117 -3.56 16.82 -6.65
C ASN A 117 -4.26 15.72 -7.43
N VAL A 118 -3.47 14.77 -7.92
CA VAL A 118 -3.97 13.56 -8.60
C VAL A 118 -3.53 12.35 -7.80
N LEU A 119 -4.49 11.50 -7.45
CA LEU A 119 -4.25 10.17 -6.94
C LEU A 119 -4.23 9.21 -8.14
N ILE A 120 -3.18 8.45 -8.29
CA ILE A 120 -3.02 7.44 -9.35
C ILE A 120 -3.17 6.08 -8.71
N ASP A 121 -4.12 5.30 -9.18
CA ASP A 121 -4.60 4.05 -8.63
C ASP A 121 -5.06 4.13 -7.17
N SER A 122 -5.72 3.10 -6.73
CA SER A 122 -6.51 3.14 -5.51
C SER A 122 -5.77 2.46 -4.35
N PRO A 123 -5.24 3.23 -3.36
CA PRO A 123 -4.73 2.63 -2.15
C PRO A 123 -5.86 2.06 -1.28
N ARG A 124 -5.53 1.20 -0.35
CA ARG A 124 -6.45 0.83 0.74
C ARG A 124 -6.87 2.09 1.53
N ALA A 125 -8.16 2.39 1.55
CA ALA A 125 -8.73 3.60 2.17
C ALA A 125 -8.74 3.52 3.71
N ALA A 126 -7.56 3.57 4.32
CA ALA A 126 -7.40 3.63 5.77
C ALA A 126 -7.47 5.08 6.27
N GLY A 127 -8.20 5.31 7.37
CA GLY A 127 -8.41 6.65 7.94
C GLY A 127 -7.12 7.48 8.06
N PRO A 128 -6.05 6.98 8.71
CA PRO A 128 -4.81 7.73 8.87
C PRO A 128 -4.13 8.14 7.54
N LEU A 129 -4.25 7.33 6.48
CA LEU A 129 -3.75 7.71 5.16
C LEU A 129 -4.60 8.82 4.55
N LEU A 130 -5.93 8.70 4.64
CA LEU A 130 -6.86 9.70 4.09
C LEU A 130 -6.71 11.05 4.78
N ASP A 131 -6.58 11.08 6.11
CA ASP A 131 -6.33 12.29 6.89
C ASP A 131 -5.05 13.02 6.42
N ARG A 132 -4.00 12.25 6.09
CA ARG A 132 -2.75 12.82 5.58
C ARG A 132 -2.85 13.28 4.13
N ILE A 133 -3.59 12.57 3.29
CA ILE A 133 -3.88 13.03 1.91
C ILE A 133 -4.65 14.34 1.96
N GLU A 134 -5.65 14.47 2.84
CA GLU A 134 -6.41 15.71 3.05
C GLU A 134 -5.49 16.85 3.54
N ALA A 135 -4.60 16.59 4.49
CA ALA A 135 -3.63 17.56 4.98
C ALA A 135 -2.65 18.05 3.90
N LEU A 136 -2.41 17.24 2.86
CA LEU A 136 -1.61 17.59 1.68
C LEU A 136 -2.44 18.29 0.57
N GLY A 137 -3.69 18.66 0.85
CA GLY A 137 -4.59 19.35 -0.09
C GLY A 137 -5.58 18.44 -0.81
N GLY A 138 -5.78 17.21 -0.30
CA GLY A 138 -6.72 16.25 -0.86
C GLY A 138 -6.29 15.70 -2.22
N ALA A 139 -7.25 15.20 -2.99
CA ALA A 139 -7.09 14.82 -4.39
C ALA A 139 -8.26 15.37 -5.21
N ARG A 140 -7.99 16.01 -6.34
CA ARG A 140 -9.02 16.47 -7.29
C ARG A 140 -9.47 15.32 -8.20
N LEU A 141 -8.53 14.48 -8.62
CA LEU A 141 -8.77 13.35 -9.49
C LEU A 141 -8.23 12.07 -8.84
N LEU A 142 -8.95 10.97 -9.02
CA LEU A 142 -8.48 9.61 -8.84
C LEU A 142 -8.39 8.97 -10.23
N PHE A 143 -7.19 8.89 -10.78
CA PHE A 143 -6.92 8.30 -12.09
C PHE A 143 -6.65 6.80 -11.91
N LEU A 144 -7.58 5.97 -12.34
CA LEU A 144 -7.49 4.52 -12.31
C LEU A 144 -6.87 4.05 -13.63
N THR A 145 -5.71 3.42 -13.56
CA THR A 145 -4.94 3.03 -14.77
C THR A 145 -5.41 1.71 -15.35
N HIS A 146 -5.97 0.82 -14.52
CA HIS A 146 -6.43 -0.49 -14.92
C HIS A 146 -7.65 -0.94 -14.10
N ARG A 147 -8.48 -1.81 -14.67
CA ARG A 147 -9.70 -2.35 -14.02
C ARG A 147 -9.45 -3.11 -12.71
N ASP A 148 -8.25 -3.66 -12.52
CA ASP A 148 -7.89 -4.45 -11.33
C ASP A 148 -7.32 -3.59 -10.20
N ASP A 149 -6.92 -2.32 -10.49
CA ASP A 149 -6.30 -1.41 -9.54
C ASP A 149 -7.30 -0.41 -8.92
N VAL A 150 -8.53 -0.82 -8.79
CA VAL A 150 -9.68 0.01 -8.40
C VAL A 150 -10.12 -0.16 -6.94
N ALA A 151 -9.38 -0.91 -6.13
CA ALA A 151 -9.75 -1.16 -4.74
C ALA A 151 -10.12 0.11 -3.99
N ASP A 152 -11.11 0.05 -3.14
CA ASP A 152 -11.57 1.16 -2.30
C ASP A 152 -11.89 2.51 -3.04
N HIS A 153 -11.90 2.53 -4.39
CA HIS A 153 -12.09 3.76 -5.18
C HIS A 153 -13.37 4.54 -4.80
N ALA A 154 -14.45 3.83 -4.47
CA ALA A 154 -15.69 4.46 -4.04
C ALA A 154 -15.58 5.14 -2.68
N ARG A 155 -14.82 4.53 -1.73
CA ARG A 155 -14.54 5.11 -0.41
C ARG A 155 -13.63 6.33 -0.53
N LEU A 156 -12.64 6.28 -1.42
CA LEU A 156 -11.77 7.42 -1.72
C LEU A 156 -12.58 8.58 -2.31
N ARG A 157 -13.45 8.29 -3.28
CA ARG A 157 -14.40 9.28 -3.84
C ARG A 157 -15.27 9.92 -2.76
N ALA A 158 -15.87 9.09 -1.90
CA ALA A 158 -16.77 9.58 -0.85
C ALA A 158 -16.03 10.47 0.17
N ARG A 159 -14.78 10.14 0.51
CA ARG A 159 -14.01 10.88 1.51
C ARG A 159 -13.33 12.13 0.95
N LEU A 160 -12.69 12.03 -0.22
CA LEU A 160 -11.87 13.09 -0.79
C LEU A 160 -12.64 14.02 -1.75
N GLY A 161 -13.83 13.63 -2.19
CA GLY A 161 -14.60 14.40 -3.15
C GLY A 161 -14.02 14.43 -4.57
N CYS A 162 -13.05 13.55 -4.88
CA CYS A 162 -12.33 13.53 -6.15
C CYS A 162 -13.18 12.91 -7.28
N ASP A 163 -13.00 13.37 -8.51
CA ASP A 163 -13.57 12.70 -9.68
C ASP A 163 -12.71 11.50 -10.08
N ARG A 164 -13.34 10.35 -10.34
CA ARG A 164 -12.66 9.14 -10.79
C ARG A 164 -12.59 9.13 -12.31
N VAL A 165 -11.43 8.77 -12.83
CA VAL A 165 -11.14 8.68 -14.25
C VAL A 165 -10.76 7.25 -14.58
N LEU A 166 -11.42 6.63 -15.57
CA LEU A 166 -11.11 5.27 -16.02
C LEU A 166 -11.39 5.15 -17.52
N HIS A 167 -10.57 4.37 -18.22
CA HIS A 167 -10.79 4.10 -19.63
C HIS A 167 -12.05 3.22 -19.83
N ARG A 168 -12.85 3.50 -20.88
CA ARG A 168 -14.11 2.78 -21.15
C ARG A 168 -13.95 1.27 -21.30
N ALA A 169 -12.82 0.82 -21.86
CA ALA A 169 -12.53 -0.60 -22.01
C ALA A 169 -12.31 -1.33 -20.67
N ASP A 170 -12.03 -0.58 -19.60
CA ASP A 170 -11.77 -1.12 -18.26
C ASP A 170 -12.96 -1.02 -17.31
N LEU A 171 -14.11 -0.51 -17.80
CA LEU A 171 -15.32 -0.42 -16.99
C LEU A 171 -15.80 -1.83 -16.61
N SER A 172 -16.12 -1.98 -15.34
CA SER A 172 -16.76 -3.15 -14.74
C SER A 172 -18.10 -2.78 -14.12
N ARG A 173 -18.79 -3.76 -13.53
CA ARG A 173 -20.01 -3.50 -12.77
C ARG A 173 -19.79 -2.45 -11.69
N ASP A 174 -18.65 -2.50 -10.99
CA ASP A 174 -18.37 -1.66 -9.82
C ASP A 174 -17.82 -0.27 -10.19
N THR A 175 -17.26 -0.12 -11.40
CA THR A 175 -16.68 1.13 -11.89
C THR A 175 -17.52 1.87 -12.93
N ARG A 176 -18.69 1.33 -13.34
CA ARG A 176 -19.54 1.96 -14.36
C ARG A 176 -20.00 3.38 -14.04
N GLU A 177 -20.01 3.74 -12.75
CA GLU A 177 -20.43 5.05 -12.23
C GLU A 177 -19.26 6.01 -11.98
N VAL A 178 -18.08 5.77 -12.58
CA VAL A 178 -16.97 6.74 -12.52
C VAL A 178 -17.35 8.00 -13.31
N GLU A 179 -16.90 9.14 -12.82
CA GLU A 179 -17.31 10.46 -13.30
C GLU A 179 -16.78 10.76 -14.71
N VAL A 180 -15.53 10.32 -14.99
CA VAL A 180 -14.87 10.58 -16.29
C VAL A 180 -14.51 9.25 -16.95
N LYS A 181 -15.02 9.04 -18.16
CA LYS A 181 -14.78 7.83 -18.98
C LYS A 181 -14.01 8.21 -20.22
N LEU A 182 -12.73 7.83 -20.28
CA LEU A 182 -11.84 8.08 -21.43
C LEU A 182 -12.18 7.16 -22.62
#